data_18711c2805bd949f6edb342697af3828
#
_entry.id   18711c2805bd949f6edb342697af3828
#
_cell.length_a   1.000
_cell.length_b   1.000
_cell.length_c   1.000
_cell.angle_alpha   90.00
_cell.angle_beta   90.00
_cell.angle_gamma   90.00
#
_symmetry.space_group_name_H-M   'P 1'
#
loop_
_entity.id
_entity.type
_entity.pdbx_description
1 polymer ?
#
loop_
_entity_poly.entity_id
_entity_poly.type
_entity_poly.pdbx_seq_one_letter_code
_entity_poly.pdbx_strand_id
1 'polypeptide(L)'
;MSGTLMRLAITSILAGSFIACGAEKACQTPQQEAPYPASGVHLLNETGATWSGDPPTSGPHRALRPSGGIHREPIPRLDQVAFLEAGGVILHYDSGLASSQLAKLQTLAGPEVAVAPNPALGPKYPVVATAWTWRLRCQLVDSETLDRFVVRRVGTGSLNH
;
A
#
# COMPACT_ATOMS: atom_id res chain seq x y z
N MET A 1 77.54 -27.65 -18.68
CA MET A 1 76.32 -27.22 -19.44
C MET A 1 75.16 -27.26 -18.47
N SER A 2 74.82 -26.09 -17.89
CA SER A 2 73.79 -25.92 -16.87
C SER A 2 72.48 -25.48 -17.53
N GLY A 3 71.44 -26.29 -17.45
CA GLY A 3 70.08 -25.92 -17.91
C GLY A 3 69.28 -25.38 -16.75
N THR A 4 68.94 -24.08 -16.80
CA THR A 4 68.09 -23.41 -15.83
C THR A 4 66.60 -23.61 -16.20
N LEU A 5 65.88 -24.34 -15.35
CA LEU A 5 64.44 -24.55 -15.48
C LEU A 5 63.69 -23.31 -14.89
N MET A 6 63.08 -22.55 -15.76
CA MET A 6 62.21 -21.41 -15.42
C MET A 6 60.82 -21.94 -15.06
N ARG A 7 60.42 -21.84 -13.78
CA ARG A 7 59.10 -22.19 -13.30
C ARG A 7 58.12 -21.01 -13.55
N LEU A 8 57.16 -21.21 -14.43
CA LEU A 8 56.01 -20.29 -14.59
C LEU A 8 55.06 -20.49 -13.43
N ALA A 9 54.83 -19.47 -12.63
CA ALA A 9 53.80 -19.41 -11.63
C ALA A 9 52.50 -18.92 -12.28
N ILE A 10 51.50 -19.78 -12.38
CA ILE A 10 50.16 -19.41 -12.84
C ILE A 10 49.37 -18.89 -11.63
N THR A 11 49.16 -17.56 -11.55
CA THR A 11 48.33 -16.95 -10.53
C THR A 11 46.85 -17.02 -10.98
N SER A 12 46.09 -17.95 -10.41
CA SER A 12 44.64 -18.05 -10.64
C SER A 12 43.93 -16.95 -9.87
N ILE A 13 43.38 -15.95 -10.58
CA ILE A 13 42.49 -14.94 -10.02
C ILE A 13 41.10 -15.54 -9.91
N LEU A 14 40.67 -15.88 -8.68
CA LEU A 14 39.26 -16.20 -8.39
C LEU A 14 38.45 -14.89 -8.48
N ALA A 15 37.70 -14.71 -9.56
CA ALA A 15 36.68 -13.69 -9.66
C ALA A 15 35.49 -14.10 -8.80
N GLY A 16 35.42 -13.56 -7.58
CA GLY A 16 34.26 -13.70 -6.70
C GLY A 16 33.08 -12.91 -7.27
N SER A 17 32.09 -13.62 -7.84
CA SER A 17 30.81 -13.02 -8.22
C SER A 17 30.04 -12.63 -6.96
N PHE A 18 30.05 -11.36 -6.60
CA PHE A 18 29.14 -10.81 -5.62
C PHE A 18 27.74 -10.81 -6.23
N ILE A 19 26.91 -11.82 -5.87
CA ILE A 19 25.47 -11.77 -6.09
C ILE A 19 24.95 -10.73 -5.11
N ALA A 20 24.71 -9.51 -5.62
CA ALA A 20 23.96 -8.50 -4.88
C ALA A 20 22.53 -9.02 -4.73
N CYS A 21 22.23 -9.64 -3.58
CA CYS A 21 20.87 -9.92 -3.15
C CYS A 21 20.20 -8.55 -2.97
N GLY A 22 19.52 -8.05 -3.99
CA GLY A 22 18.66 -6.88 -3.88
C GLY A 22 17.59 -7.20 -2.84
N ALA A 23 17.61 -6.51 -1.70
CA ALA A 23 16.56 -6.65 -0.69
C ALA A 23 15.22 -6.41 -1.36
N GLU A 24 14.35 -7.41 -1.34
CA GLU A 24 13.00 -7.29 -1.92
C GLU A 24 12.25 -6.17 -1.20
N LYS A 25 11.74 -5.21 -1.95
CA LYS A 25 11.09 -4.04 -1.35
C LYS A 25 9.81 -4.48 -0.65
N ALA A 26 9.65 -4.09 0.61
CA ALA A 26 8.46 -4.40 1.41
C ALA A 26 7.16 -3.87 0.77
N CYS A 27 7.23 -2.76 0.04
CA CYS A 27 6.11 -2.15 -0.66
C CYS A 27 6.43 -1.93 -2.15
N GLN A 28 5.40 -2.02 -2.98
CA GLN A 28 5.47 -1.62 -4.39
C GLN A 28 5.63 -0.10 -4.53
N THR A 29 5.88 0.38 -5.74
CA THR A 29 5.71 1.79 -6.08
C THR A 29 4.23 2.16 -6.04
N PRO A 30 3.82 3.29 -5.41
CA PRO A 30 2.44 3.75 -5.45
C PRO A 30 1.94 3.89 -6.89
N GLN A 31 0.74 3.39 -7.15
CA GLN A 31 0.11 3.41 -8.48
C GLN A 31 -1.05 4.38 -8.47
N GLN A 32 -1.11 5.24 -9.48
CA GLN A 32 -2.28 6.05 -9.78
C GLN A 32 -3.22 5.25 -10.67
N GLU A 33 -4.50 5.28 -10.35
CA GLU A 33 -5.58 4.63 -11.11
C GLU A 33 -6.45 5.71 -11.74
N ALA A 34 -7.04 5.42 -12.91
CA ALA A 34 -8.04 6.31 -13.48
C ALA A 34 -9.26 6.41 -12.55
N PRO A 35 -9.87 7.60 -12.37
CA PRO A 35 -11.11 7.70 -11.62
C PRO A 35 -12.19 6.80 -12.21
N TYR A 36 -12.94 6.12 -11.36
CA TYR A 36 -14.08 5.30 -11.80
C TYR A 36 -15.17 6.22 -12.40
N PRO A 37 -15.82 5.84 -13.52
CA PRO A 37 -16.79 6.72 -14.20
C PRO A 37 -17.94 7.22 -13.32
N ALA A 38 -18.36 6.45 -12.29
CA ALA A 38 -19.41 6.84 -11.35
C ALA A 38 -18.88 7.51 -10.07
N SER A 39 -17.70 8.14 -10.10
CA SER A 39 -17.07 8.75 -8.92
C SER A 39 -17.86 9.91 -8.31
N GLY A 40 -18.72 10.59 -9.08
CA GLY A 40 -19.60 11.65 -8.56
C GLY A 40 -20.98 11.16 -8.10
N VAL A 41 -21.21 9.83 -7.99
CA VAL A 41 -22.53 9.30 -7.66
C VAL A 41 -22.63 8.99 -6.17
N HIS A 42 -23.55 9.64 -5.47
CA HIS A 42 -23.88 9.34 -4.08
C HIS A 42 -24.94 8.25 -3.98
N LEU A 43 -24.67 7.20 -3.22
CA LEU A 43 -25.56 6.07 -2.99
C LEU A 43 -25.86 5.87 -1.50
N LEU A 44 -27.07 5.42 -1.19
CA LEU A 44 -27.49 5.08 0.18
C LEU A 44 -27.08 3.67 0.58
N ASN A 45 -26.93 2.76 -0.38
CA ASN A 45 -26.54 1.35 -0.16
C ASN A 45 -25.70 0.85 -1.34
N GLU A 46 -25.08 -0.32 -1.18
CA GLU A 46 -24.18 -0.91 -2.19
C GLU A 46 -24.92 -1.70 -3.29
N THR A 47 -26.24 -1.74 -3.29
CA THR A 47 -27.01 -2.55 -4.27
C THR A 47 -26.76 -2.05 -5.70
N GLY A 48 -26.19 -2.91 -6.52
CA GLY A 48 -25.83 -2.59 -7.91
C GLY A 48 -24.59 -1.68 -8.07
N ALA A 49 -23.94 -1.27 -6.98
CA ALA A 49 -22.70 -0.52 -7.05
C ALA A 49 -21.54 -1.43 -7.49
N THR A 50 -20.65 -0.88 -8.31
CA THR A 50 -19.43 -1.55 -8.76
C THR A 50 -18.24 -0.62 -8.61
N TRP A 51 -17.05 -1.21 -8.45
CA TRP A 51 -15.78 -0.51 -8.36
C TRP A 51 -14.71 -1.23 -9.20
N SER A 52 -13.69 -0.52 -9.63
CA SER A 52 -12.59 -1.07 -10.44
C SER A 52 -11.65 -2.00 -9.68
N GLY A 53 -11.76 -2.08 -8.37
CA GLY A 53 -10.88 -2.93 -7.53
C GLY A 53 -11.30 -3.00 -6.07
N ASP A 54 -10.63 -3.84 -5.31
CA ASP A 54 -10.81 -4.00 -3.88
C ASP A 54 -9.44 -3.94 -3.18
N PRO A 55 -9.27 -3.05 -2.19
CA PRO A 55 -10.16 -1.95 -1.81
C PRO A 55 -10.30 -0.90 -2.93
N PRO A 56 -11.47 -0.19 -3.04
CA PRO A 56 -11.65 0.84 -4.07
C PRO A 56 -10.77 2.08 -3.81
N THR A 57 -10.43 2.81 -4.88
CA THR A 57 -9.72 4.10 -4.82
C THR A 57 -10.55 5.27 -5.32
N SER A 58 -11.69 4.99 -5.96
CA SER A 58 -12.69 5.94 -6.44
C SER A 58 -13.97 5.19 -6.79
N GLY A 59 -15.06 5.90 -7.06
CA GLY A 59 -16.32 5.29 -7.47
C GLY A 59 -17.52 5.86 -6.71
N PRO A 60 -18.67 5.18 -6.79
CA PRO A 60 -19.85 5.60 -6.04
C PRO A 60 -19.61 5.52 -4.54
N HIS A 61 -20.16 6.46 -3.79
CA HIS A 61 -19.89 6.60 -2.37
C HIS A 61 -21.07 7.23 -1.60
N ARG A 62 -20.98 7.31 -0.27
CA ARG A 62 -21.93 8.04 0.57
C ARG A 62 -21.61 9.53 0.57
N ALA A 63 -22.65 10.36 0.79
CA ALA A 63 -22.47 11.81 0.92
C ALA A 63 -21.69 12.22 2.19
N LEU A 64 -21.70 11.37 3.23
CA LEU A 64 -21.00 11.63 4.48
C LEU A 64 -19.82 10.66 4.63
N ARG A 65 -18.66 11.20 4.95
CA ARG A 65 -17.46 10.40 5.22
C ARG A 65 -17.46 9.85 6.66
N PRO A 66 -16.91 8.65 6.90
CA PRO A 66 -16.63 8.18 8.26
C PRO A 66 -15.47 8.98 8.89
N SER A 67 -15.25 8.79 10.19
CA SER A 67 -14.06 9.30 10.90
C SER A 67 -12.82 8.48 10.53
N GLY A 68 -11.64 9.09 10.63
CA GLY A 68 -10.37 8.38 10.66
C GLY A 68 -10.14 7.63 11.98
N GLY A 69 -8.91 7.20 12.23
CA GLY A 69 -8.53 6.46 13.41
C GLY A 69 -8.51 4.95 13.21
N ILE A 70 -8.50 4.19 14.32
CA ILE A 70 -8.43 2.73 14.29
C ILE A 70 -9.86 2.15 14.27
N HIS A 71 -10.17 1.40 13.23
CA HIS A 71 -11.42 0.65 13.07
C HIS A 71 -11.20 -0.82 13.43
N ARG A 72 -12.14 -1.42 14.16
CA ARG A 72 -12.11 -2.85 14.50
C ARG A 72 -12.84 -3.72 13.46
N GLU A 73 -13.75 -3.10 12.72
CA GLU A 73 -14.54 -3.73 11.68
C GLU A 73 -14.17 -3.18 10.30
N PRO A 74 -14.39 -3.94 9.23
CA PRO A 74 -14.20 -3.45 7.87
C PRO A 74 -15.05 -2.20 7.60
N ILE A 75 -14.45 -1.20 6.94
CA ILE A 75 -15.19 -0.02 6.47
C ILE A 75 -15.95 -0.43 5.20
N PRO A 76 -17.29 -0.20 5.10
CA PRO A 76 -18.06 -0.45 3.88
C PRO A 76 -17.47 0.31 2.67
N ARG A 77 -17.54 -0.26 1.45
CA ARG A 77 -16.91 0.35 0.25
C ARG A 77 -17.40 1.76 -0.05
N LEU A 78 -18.70 2.02 0.11
CA LEU A 78 -19.25 3.38 -0.05
C LEU A 78 -18.61 4.38 0.91
N ASP A 79 -18.35 3.95 2.15
CA ASP A 79 -17.75 4.80 3.19
C ASP A 79 -16.22 4.94 2.96
N GLN A 80 -15.55 3.88 2.47
CA GLN A 80 -14.15 3.97 2.05
C GLN A 80 -13.99 5.09 1.02
N VAL A 81 -14.76 5.05 -0.07
CA VAL A 81 -14.63 6.02 -1.16
C VAL A 81 -15.01 7.44 -0.69
N ALA A 82 -16.05 7.60 0.15
CA ALA A 82 -16.39 8.88 0.75
C ALA A 82 -15.22 9.48 1.58
N PHE A 83 -14.50 8.63 2.31
CA PHE A 83 -13.33 9.05 3.09
C PHE A 83 -12.17 9.49 2.18
N LEU A 84 -11.91 8.74 1.10
CA LEU A 84 -10.86 9.06 0.13
C LEU A 84 -11.19 10.33 -0.65
N GLU A 85 -12.45 10.50 -1.08
CA GLU A 85 -12.88 11.69 -1.80
C GLU A 85 -12.69 12.97 -0.99
N ALA A 86 -12.94 12.90 0.31
CA ALA A 86 -12.69 13.99 1.25
C ALA A 86 -11.21 14.21 1.59
N GLY A 87 -10.29 13.49 0.94
CA GLY A 87 -8.84 13.62 1.13
C GLY A 87 -8.26 12.73 2.22
N GLY A 88 -9.01 11.76 2.74
CA GLY A 88 -8.50 10.79 3.70
C GLY A 88 -7.62 9.72 3.06
N VAL A 89 -6.89 8.99 3.88
CA VAL A 89 -6.09 7.81 3.52
C VAL A 89 -6.54 6.63 4.36
N ILE A 90 -6.72 5.47 3.75
CA ILE A 90 -7.05 4.24 4.47
C ILE A 90 -5.90 3.25 4.36
N LEU A 91 -5.42 2.77 5.50
CA LEU A 91 -4.45 1.69 5.63
C LEU A 91 -5.22 0.40 5.94
N HIS A 92 -5.48 -0.39 4.92
CA HIS A 92 -6.16 -1.66 5.03
C HIS A 92 -5.18 -2.76 5.42
N TYR A 93 -5.64 -3.70 6.27
CA TYR A 93 -4.83 -4.86 6.64
C TYR A 93 -5.62 -6.17 6.57
N ASP A 94 -4.92 -7.25 6.21
CA ASP A 94 -5.44 -8.62 6.28
C ASP A 94 -5.56 -9.09 7.72
N SER A 95 -6.61 -9.82 8.06
CA SER A 95 -6.86 -10.33 9.43
C SER A 95 -5.76 -11.27 9.95
N GLY A 96 -4.98 -11.87 9.06
CA GLY A 96 -3.81 -12.69 9.39
C GLY A 96 -2.53 -11.89 9.63
N LEU A 97 -2.57 -10.55 9.57
CA LEU A 97 -1.40 -9.72 9.82
C LEU A 97 -0.89 -9.92 11.25
N ALA A 98 0.41 -10.19 11.41
CA ALA A 98 1.02 -10.41 12.72
C ALA A 98 0.79 -9.20 13.65
N SER A 99 0.50 -9.44 14.94
CA SER A 99 0.17 -8.39 15.91
C SER A 99 1.23 -7.29 16.02
N SER A 100 2.52 -7.64 15.90
CA SER A 100 3.62 -6.67 15.90
C SER A 100 3.61 -5.76 14.66
N GLN A 101 3.19 -6.27 13.51
CA GLN A 101 3.01 -5.50 12.28
C GLN A 101 1.77 -4.60 12.39
N LEU A 102 0.66 -5.13 12.90
CA LEU A 102 -0.56 -4.36 13.13
C LEU A 102 -0.32 -3.19 14.11
N ALA A 103 0.40 -3.42 15.21
CA ALA A 103 0.76 -2.36 16.14
C ALA A 103 1.53 -1.22 15.45
N LYS A 104 2.50 -1.54 14.59
CA LYS A 104 3.22 -0.52 13.78
C LYS A 104 2.29 0.23 12.84
N LEU A 105 1.36 -0.47 12.15
CA LEU A 105 0.41 0.15 11.25
C LEU A 105 -0.51 1.12 11.98
N GLN A 106 -0.98 0.74 13.17
CA GLN A 106 -1.88 1.53 14.00
C GLN A 106 -1.26 2.84 14.50
N THR A 107 0.08 2.95 14.59
CA THR A 107 0.73 4.23 14.96
C THR A 107 0.54 5.33 13.91
N LEU A 108 0.16 4.98 12.68
CA LEU A 108 -0.09 5.93 11.59
C LEU A 108 -1.53 6.44 11.58
N ALA A 109 -2.42 5.90 12.44
CA ALA A 109 -3.81 6.31 12.50
C ALA A 109 -3.97 7.75 12.99
N GLY A 110 -4.93 8.48 12.43
CA GLY A 110 -5.20 9.86 12.78
C GLY A 110 -6.55 10.34 12.22
N PRO A 111 -6.91 11.60 12.40
CA PRO A 111 -8.20 12.13 11.94
C PRO A 111 -8.45 11.96 10.44
N GLU A 112 -7.40 12.04 9.62
CA GLU A 112 -7.43 11.89 8.16
C GLU A 112 -6.82 10.55 7.70
N VAL A 113 -6.48 9.65 8.64
CA VAL A 113 -5.92 8.33 8.35
C VAL A 113 -6.69 7.26 9.09
N ALA A 114 -7.42 6.42 8.36
CA ALA A 114 -8.10 5.27 8.92
C ALA A 114 -7.20 4.02 8.82
N VAL A 115 -7.18 3.19 9.85
CA VAL A 115 -6.58 1.84 9.84
C VAL A 115 -7.71 0.85 10.06
N ALA A 116 -7.96 -0.03 9.09
CA ALA A 116 -9.12 -0.91 9.11
C ALA A 116 -8.79 -2.32 8.59
N PRO A 117 -9.40 -3.38 9.15
CA PRO A 117 -9.32 -4.71 8.55
C PRO A 117 -10.01 -4.72 7.18
N ASN A 118 -9.49 -5.54 6.26
CA ASN A 118 -10.13 -5.79 4.98
C ASN A 118 -10.01 -7.29 4.65
N PRO A 119 -11.09 -8.06 4.78
CA PRO A 119 -11.08 -9.51 4.55
C PRO A 119 -10.89 -9.91 3.08
N ALA A 120 -10.96 -8.96 2.14
CA ALA A 120 -10.69 -9.22 0.73
C ALA A 120 -9.19 -9.20 0.39
N LEU A 121 -8.33 -8.78 1.32
CA LEU A 121 -6.88 -8.85 1.13
C LEU A 121 -6.38 -10.29 1.25
N GLY A 122 -5.35 -10.62 0.50
CA GLY A 122 -4.70 -11.91 0.56
C GLY A 122 -3.25 -11.82 1.08
N PRO A 123 -2.62 -12.98 1.34
CA PRO A 123 -1.31 -13.05 1.98
C PRO A 123 -0.17 -12.43 1.15
N LYS A 124 -0.37 -12.25 -0.15
CA LYS A 124 0.65 -11.63 -1.01
C LYS A 124 0.86 -10.16 -0.70
N TYR A 125 -0.21 -9.44 -0.40
CA TYR A 125 -0.18 -8.02 -0.02
C TYR A 125 -1.11 -7.81 1.17
N PRO A 126 -0.67 -8.22 2.37
CA PRO A 126 -1.50 -8.14 3.58
C PRO A 126 -1.73 -6.69 4.06
N VAL A 127 -1.07 -5.72 3.45
CA VAL A 127 -1.28 -4.30 3.70
C VAL A 127 -1.47 -3.56 2.39
N VAL A 128 -2.57 -2.80 2.30
CA VAL A 128 -2.85 -1.94 1.14
C VAL A 128 -3.25 -0.55 1.65
N ALA A 129 -2.52 0.47 1.23
CA ALA A 129 -2.90 1.86 1.47
C ALA A 129 -3.65 2.40 0.25
N THR A 130 -4.78 3.09 0.50
CA THR A 130 -5.56 3.77 -0.54
C THR A 130 -5.72 5.26 -0.21
N ALA A 131 -5.70 6.06 -1.25
CA ALA A 131 -6.12 7.45 -1.27
C ALA A 131 -6.93 7.67 -2.54
N TRP A 132 -7.51 8.85 -2.74
CA TRP A 132 -8.28 9.16 -3.96
C TRP A 132 -7.43 8.89 -5.21
N THR A 133 -7.86 7.91 -6.02
CA THR A 133 -7.18 7.41 -7.23
C THR A 133 -5.78 6.85 -7.02
N TRP A 134 -5.36 6.54 -5.80
CA TRP A 134 -4.03 6.01 -5.52
C TRP A 134 -4.07 4.75 -4.66
N ARG A 135 -3.17 3.82 -4.99
CA ARG A 135 -2.98 2.56 -4.26
C ARG A 135 -1.51 2.24 -4.04
N LEU A 136 -1.19 1.77 -2.84
CA LEU A 136 0.12 1.22 -2.49
C LEU A 136 -0.09 -0.16 -1.87
N ARG A 137 0.58 -1.18 -2.39
CA ARG A 137 0.54 -2.56 -1.88
C ARG A 137 1.85 -2.91 -1.19
N CYS A 138 1.76 -3.48 0.01
CA CYS A 138 2.92 -3.89 0.80
C CYS A 138 2.81 -5.36 1.24
N GLN A 139 3.92 -6.08 1.19
CA GLN A 139 4.07 -7.44 1.71
C GLN A 139 4.32 -7.44 3.22
N LEU A 140 4.89 -6.35 3.74
CA LEU A 140 5.16 -6.10 5.14
C LEU A 140 4.85 -4.64 5.49
N VAL A 141 4.64 -4.34 6.78
CA VAL A 141 4.52 -2.95 7.23
C VAL A 141 5.88 -2.27 7.18
N ASP A 142 6.08 -1.44 6.18
CA ASP A 142 7.18 -0.49 6.07
C ASP A 142 6.64 0.89 6.49
N SER A 143 6.82 1.23 7.76
CA SER A 143 6.26 2.45 8.34
C SER A 143 6.74 3.70 7.63
N GLU A 144 8.00 3.75 7.16
CA GLU A 144 8.54 4.92 6.46
C GLU A 144 7.90 5.10 5.08
N THR A 145 7.73 4.02 4.33
CA THR A 145 7.08 4.07 3.01
C THR A 145 5.59 4.39 3.13
N LEU A 146 4.90 3.83 4.13
CA LEU A 146 3.49 4.12 4.41
C LEU A 146 3.29 5.56 4.88
N ASP A 147 4.15 6.08 5.77
CA ASP A 147 4.11 7.47 6.23
C ASP A 147 4.31 8.44 5.05
N ARG A 148 5.31 8.20 4.19
CA ARG A 148 5.50 9.00 2.97
C ARG A 148 4.28 8.97 2.05
N PHE A 149 3.60 7.83 1.94
CA PHE A 149 2.35 7.74 1.17
C PHE A 149 1.26 8.60 1.80
N VAL A 150 1.06 8.48 3.12
CA VAL A 150 0.09 9.28 3.90
C VAL A 150 0.35 10.78 3.71
N VAL A 151 1.57 11.25 4.02
CA VAL A 151 1.94 12.68 3.93
C VAL A 151 1.70 13.24 2.53
N ARG A 152 1.92 12.46 1.49
CA ARG A 152 1.72 12.91 0.09
C ARG A 152 0.26 12.87 -0.35
N ARG A 153 -0.62 12.17 0.35
CA ARG A 153 -1.99 11.88 -0.11
C ARG A 153 -3.09 12.46 0.77
N VAL A 154 -2.82 12.70 2.04
CA VAL A 154 -3.78 13.42 2.89
C VAL A 154 -4.08 14.79 2.28
N GLY A 155 -5.35 15.15 2.22
CA GLY A 155 -5.84 16.39 1.64
C GLY A 155 -5.90 16.43 0.10
N THR A 156 -5.56 15.33 -0.61
CA THR A 156 -5.59 15.27 -2.08
C THR A 156 -6.85 14.57 -2.62
N GLY A 157 -7.99 14.76 -2.00
CA GLY A 157 -9.28 14.23 -2.46
C GLY A 157 -9.84 14.96 -3.70
N SER A 158 -11.02 14.53 -4.19
CA SER A 158 -11.68 15.16 -5.33
C SER A 158 -12.44 16.45 -4.97
N LEU A 159 -12.71 16.70 -3.71
CA LEU A 159 -13.47 17.88 -3.24
C LEU A 159 -12.68 19.19 -3.33
N ASN A 160 -11.46 19.18 -3.85
CA ASN A 160 -10.64 20.37 -4.08
C ASN A 160 -10.81 20.91 -5.52
N HIS A 161 -12.03 20.84 -6.08
CA HIS A 161 -12.41 21.37 -7.39
C HIS A 161 -13.11 22.72 -7.26
#